data_5c254ed7093bf37ad58227c5010ea356
#
_entry.id   5c254ed7093bf37ad58227c5010ea356
#
_cell.length_a   1.000
_cell.length_b   1.000
_cell.length_c   1.000
_cell.angle_alpha   90.00
_cell.angle_beta   90.00
_cell.angle_gamma   90.00
#
_symmetry.space_group_name_H-M   'P 1'
#
loop_
_entity.id
_entity.type
_entity.pdbx_description
1 polymer ?
#
loop_
_entity_poly.entity_id
_entity_poly.type
_entity_poly.pdbx_seq_one_letter_code
_entity_poly.pdbx_strand_id
1 'polypeptide(L)'
;MTKPLIKKLARLDLDVRDSGFENYLQDESRFHGHAEALVVAHSESDIVKTLILCNQIRTPLTVVSGKTSLTGAPVPLGGLILDVKNLDRVNPENPCIVGPGIILAEYKRYVDSLGFFYPPDPTSEQSCTLGGNVACNASGPLSYLYGPTRDYIERLRIHLPTGLTLDLERNRIRGEKGFFRIPRTLLEPSPSEDFFIPVPTWKTLPWKYLKNSAGFYSDSLMDLLDLFIGSEGILGIFSEITTRLLKKRRPFFSIIIYLPDRKNTVQFVEFLNSLRDFNLGISGNFWGNYSDTELANFQFSELEHSGLDLVTPSCMEWFGRSTAGLLPESQRGYLSRFYGALFVEQEYDDTEQMMESASQWGRLIETFNLRNVGLAQPIETLVALDSQQSRSLRNLRQSIPEKLNENIHPGFSKIGSDFSLPPRKLGHLLEMYDRELPVNSSYVFGHIGNNHLHANILPQNSVEQETAYETMTHMMEHVIFLGGSISAEHGIGKIKSRYFEKTVDKNTLKQMMRIKLTLDPINILNRHTLLS
;
A
#
# COMPACT_ATOMS: atom_id res chain seq x y z
N MET A 1 10.93 -1.95 -37.12
CA MET A 1 10.50 -3.28 -36.58
C MET A 1 8.99 -3.37 -36.29
N THR A 2 8.29 -2.26 -36.14
CA THR A 2 6.86 -2.16 -35.80
C THR A 2 5.91 -2.90 -36.76
N LYS A 3 6.11 -2.78 -38.07
CA LYS A 3 5.18 -3.37 -39.06
C LYS A 3 4.94 -4.90 -38.99
N PRO A 4 5.93 -5.77 -38.71
CA PRO A 4 5.69 -7.21 -38.60
C PRO A 4 4.90 -7.60 -37.34
N LEU A 5 5.13 -6.91 -36.21
CA LEU A 5 4.44 -7.16 -34.94
C LEU A 5 2.96 -6.77 -35.05
N ILE A 6 2.67 -5.55 -35.52
CA ILE A 6 1.30 -5.06 -35.74
C ILE A 6 0.50 -6.00 -36.66
N LYS A 7 1.13 -6.51 -37.74
CA LYS A 7 0.48 -7.48 -38.63
C LYS A 7 0.13 -8.81 -37.95
N LYS A 8 0.96 -9.27 -37.00
CA LYS A 8 0.67 -10.50 -36.24
C LYS A 8 -0.48 -10.26 -35.27
N LEU A 9 -0.50 -9.13 -34.56
CA LEU A 9 -1.56 -8.74 -33.63
C LEU A 9 -2.91 -8.61 -34.35
N ALA A 10 -2.94 -7.92 -35.51
CA ALA A 10 -4.16 -7.73 -36.31
C ALA A 10 -4.79 -9.06 -36.77
N ARG A 11 -4.02 -10.16 -36.89
CA ARG A 11 -4.55 -11.48 -37.23
C ARG A 11 -5.26 -12.19 -36.09
N LEU A 12 -5.12 -11.68 -34.86
CA LEU A 12 -5.69 -12.27 -33.65
C LEU A 12 -7.03 -11.63 -33.26
N ASP A 13 -7.53 -10.67 -34.07
CA ASP A 13 -8.75 -9.90 -33.77
C ASP A 13 -8.66 -9.20 -32.39
N LEU A 14 -7.57 -8.43 -32.22
CA LEU A 14 -7.27 -7.66 -31.00
C LEU A 14 -7.43 -6.15 -31.30
N ASP A 15 -7.89 -5.36 -30.31
CA ASP A 15 -7.86 -3.89 -30.35
C ASP A 15 -6.41 -3.42 -30.16
N VAL A 16 -5.75 -3.07 -31.28
CA VAL A 16 -4.33 -2.71 -31.31
C VAL A 16 -4.16 -1.26 -31.73
N ARG A 17 -3.35 -0.52 -31.00
CA ARG A 17 -2.96 0.86 -31.32
C ARG A 17 -1.45 0.94 -31.49
N ASP A 18 -1.00 1.47 -32.63
CA ASP A 18 0.41 1.72 -32.95
C ASP A 18 0.83 3.18 -32.77
N SER A 19 -0.10 4.05 -32.33
CA SER A 19 0.06 5.47 -32.04
C SER A 19 -1.03 5.94 -31.09
N GLY A 20 -0.88 7.14 -30.50
CA GLY A 20 -1.89 7.77 -29.63
C GLY A 20 -1.99 7.10 -28.25
N PHE A 21 -0.89 6.50 -27.77
CA PHE A 21 -0.81 5.86 -26.45
C PHE A 21 0.30 6.46 -25.57
N GLU A 22 0.72 7.67 -25.85
CA GLU A 22 1.80 8.38 -25.11
C GLU A 22 1.51 8.47 -23.61
N ASN A 23 0.23 8.57 -23.25
CA ASN A 23 -0.24 8.60 -21.87
C ASN A 23 -0.07 7.26 -21.11
N TYR A 24 0.35 6.19 -21.79
CA TYR A 24 0.71 4.89 -21.17
C TYR A 24 2.22 4.75 -20.96
N LEU A 25 3.02 5.71 -21.44
CA LEU A 25 4.47 5.68 -21.29
C LEU A 25 4.97 6.27 -19.98
N GLN A 26 4.05 6.70 -19.12
CA GLN A 26 4.34 7.31 -17.82
C GLN A 26 3.28 6.94 -16.80
N ASP A 27 3.65 6.85 -15.52
CA ASP A 27 2.77 6.75 -14.36
C ASP A 27 2.90 8.00 -13.46
N GLU A 28 2.29 7.98 -12.27
CA GLU A 28 2.36 9.10 -11.31
C GLU A 28 3.77 9.36 -10.76
N SER A 29 4.71 8.41 -10.91
CA SER A 29 6.12 8.62 -10.55
C SER A 29 6.85 9.56 -11.51
N ARG A 30 6.25 9.89 -12.67
CA ARG A 30 6.86 10.59 -13.79
C ARG A 30 8.06 9.86 -14.43
N PHE A 31 8.23 8.58 -14.12
CA PHE A 31 9.17 7.72 -14.81
C PHE A 31 8.70 7.51 -16.24
N HIS A 32 9.58 7.73 -17.22
CA HIS A 32 9.26 7.66 -18.65
C HIS A 32 9.77 6.37 -19.28
N GLY A 33 8.92 5.74 -20.08
CA GLY A 33 9.26 4.53 -20.83
C GLY A 33 8.99 4.66 -22.33
N HIS A 34 9.00 3.51 -23.00
CA HIS A 34 8.70 3.39 -24.42
C HIS A 34 8.08 2.04 -24.73
N ALA A 35 7.25 1.96 -25.76
CA ALA A 35 6.62 0.74 -26.24
C ALA A 35 6.45 0.78 -27.77
N GLU A 36 6.19 -0.37 -28.37
CA GLU A 36 5.98 -0.51 -29.80
C GLU A 36 4.50 -0.43 -30.19
N ALA A 37 3.60 -0.89 -29.32
CA ALA A 37 2.17 -0.80 -29.49
C ALA A 37 1.42 -1.05 -28.17
N LEU A 38 0.15 -0.67 -28.16
CA LEU A 38 -0.83 -0.93 -27.10
C LEU A 38 -1.86 -1.93 -27.59
N VAL A 39 -2.16 -2.94 -26.79
CA VAL A 39 -3.31 -3.83 -26.92
C VAL A 39 -4.31 -3.49 -25.83
N VAL A 40 -5.57 -3.24 -26.19
CA VAL A 40 -6.66 -3.02 -25.23
C VAL A 40 -7.45 -4.30 -25.10
N ALA A 41 -7.46 -4.92 -23.92
CA ALA A 41 -8.20 -6.14 -23.67
C ALA A 41 -9.67 -5.83 -23.34
N HIS A 42 -10.60 -6.49 -24.01
CA HIS A 42 -12.03 -6.46 -23.75
C HIS A 42 -12.56 -7.78 -23.17
N SER A 43 -11.71 -8.82 -23.18
CA SER A 43 -12.03 -10.15 -22.70
C SER A 43 -10.78 -10.87 -22.15
N GLU A 44 -11.02 -11.94 -21.39
CA GLU A 44 -9.98 -12.89 -20.99
C GLU A 44 -9.22 -13.48 -22.19
N SER A 45 -9.96 -13.76 -23.28
CA SER A 45 -9.37 -14.27 -24.53
C SER A 45 -8.30 -13.33 -25.09
N ASP A 46 -8.48 -12.02 -24.98
CA ASP A 46 -7.52 -11.04 -25.50
C ASP A 46 -6.24 -11.05 -24.68
N ILE A 47 -6.33 -11.23 -23.35
CA ILE A 47 -5.17 -11.43 -22.48
C ILE A 47 -4.39 -12.66 -22.91
N VAL A 48 -5.08 -13.81 -23.05
CA VAL A 48 -4.45 -15.11 -23.39
C VAL A 48 -3.78 -15.05 -24.75
N LYS A 49 -4.49 -14.55 -25.79
CA LYS A 49 -3.94 -14.38 -27.15
C LYS A 49 -2.68 -13.50 -27.14
N THR A 50 -2.72 -12.39 -26.41
CA THR A 50 -1.57 -11.46 -26.31
C THR A 50 -0.40 -12.11 -25.61
N LEU A 51 -0.62 -12.80 -24.49
CA LEU A 51 0.41 -13.53 -23.75
C LEU A 51 1.08 -14.60 -24.60
N ILE A 52 0.29 -15.47 -25.27
CA ILE A 52 0.81 -16.53 -26.13
C ILE A 52 1.65 -15.95 -27.28
N LEU A 53 1.16 -14.89 -27.95
CA LEU A 53 1.94 -14.25 -29.00
C LEU A 53 3.25 -13.68 -28.48
N CYS A 54 3.22 -12.90 -27.37
CA CYS A 54 4.41 -12.32 -26.79
C CYS A 54 5.42 -13.39 -26.37
N ASN A 55 4.94 -14.52 -25.82
CA ASN A 55 5.79 -15.66 -25.47
C ASN A 55 6.45 -16.28 -26.71
N GLN A 56 5.69 -16.52 -27.78
CA GLN A 56 6.21 -17.11 -29.03
C GLN A 56 7.27 -16.24 -29.70
N ILE A 57 7.08 -14.93 -29.73
CA ILE A 57 7.99 -13.99 -30.40
C ILE A 57 9.00 -13.34 -29.44
N ARG A 58 9.01 -13.72 -28.17
CA ARG A 58 9.90 -13.23 -27.10
C ARG A 58 9.82 -11.71 -26.89
N THR A 59 8.64 -11.13 -27.08
CA THR A 59 8.44 -9.69 -26.94
C THR A 59 8.06 -9.35 -25.49
N PRO A 60 8.69 -8.35 -24.86
CA PRO A 60 8.29 -7.87 -23.54
C PRO A 60 6.84 -7.42 -23.52
N LEU A 61 6.14 -7.65 -22.41
CA LEU A 61 4.75 -7.26 -22.20
C LEU A 61 4.62 -6.57 -20.85
N THR A 62 4.15 -5.32 -20.86
CA THR A 62 3.83 -4.58 -19.64
C THR A 62 2.32 -4.50 -19.48
N VAL A 63 1.79 -5.03 -18.38
CA VAL A 63 0.37 -4.91 -18.05
C VAL A 63 0.09 -3.59 -17.36
N VAL A 64 -0.99 -2.92 -17.79
CA VAL A 64 -1.38 -1.60 -17.31
C VAL A 64 -2.87 -1.58 -17.00
N SER A 65 -3.28 -0.77 -16.02
CA SER A 65 -4.67 -0.49 -15.71
C SER A 65 -4.82 0.97 -15.23
N GLY A 66 -4.87 1.27 -13.92
CA GLY A 66 -5.11 2.62 -13.38
C GLY A 66 -3.97 3.62 -13.53
N LYS A 67 -2.74 3.19 -13.75
CA LYS A 67 -1.52 4.02 -13.89
C LYS A 67 -1.19 4.92 -12.70
N THR A 68 -1.71 4.63 -11.52
CA THR A 68 -1.53 5.41 -10.29
C THR A 68 -0.29 5.01 -9.49
N SER A 69 0.57 4.16 -10.04
CA SER A 69 1.81 3.72 -9.39
C SER A 69 2.79 4.89 -9.22
N LEU A 70 3.51 4.88 -8.10
CA LEU A 70 4.57 5.84 -7.77
C LEU A 70 5.97 5.24 -7.93
N THR A 71 6.09 4.07 -8.57
CA THR A 71 7.34 3.31 -8.65
C THR A 71 7.74 2.89 -10.06
N GLY A 72 7.00 3.33 -11.09
CA GLY A 72 7.28 2.99 -12.48
C GLY A 72 6.91 1.53 -12.83
N ALA A 73 6.17 0.80 -11.99
CA ALA A 73 5.81 -0.59 -12.26
C ALA A 73 5.07 -0.78 -13.61
N PRO A 74 4.00 -0.01 -13.94
CA PRO A 74 3.27 -0.15 -15.20
C PRO A 74 3.93 0.57 -16.39
N VAL A 75 5.11 1.17 -16.23
CA VAL A 75 5.77 1.91 -17.31
C VAL A 75 6.56 0.93 -18.19
N PRO A 76 6.29 0.85 -19.51
CA PRO A 76 6.96 -0.08 -20.40
C PRO A 76 8.40 0.34 -20.70
N LEU A 77 9.30 -0.64 -20.79
CA LEU A 77 10.67 -0.46 -21.27
C LEU A 77 10.89 -1.29 -22.56
N GLY A 78 10.04 -1.05 -23.57
CA GLY A 78 9.98 -1.76 -24.84
C GLY A 78 8.84 -2.77 -24.93
N GLY A 79 8.63 -3.33 -26.11
CA GLY A 79 7.64 -4.34 -26.40
C GLY A 79 6.20 -3.80 -26.41
N LEU A 80 5.27 -4.59 -25.90
CA LEU A 80 3.85 -4.28 -25.90
C LEU A 80 3.36 -3.79 -24.54
N ILE A 81 2.32 -2.95 -24.58
CA ILE A 81 1.46 -2.63 -23.44
C ILE A 81 0.18 -3.47 -23.58
N LEU A 82 -0.29 -4.04 -22.49
CA LEU A 82 -1.61 -4.65 -22.39
C LEU A 82 -2.44 -3.87 -21.37
N ASP A 83 -3.44 -3.14 -21.85
CA ASP A 83 -4.39 -2.43 -21.00
C ASP A 83 -5.56 -3.37 -20.65
N VAL A 84 -5.76 -3.60 -19.36
CA VAL A 84 -6.85 -4.45 -18.83
C VAL A 84 -7.99 -3.62 -18.21
N LYS A 85 -7.99 -2.31 -18.41
CA LYS A 85 -8.96 -1.39 -17.77
C LYS A 85 -10.41 -1.70 -18.15
N ASN A 86 -10.67 -2.20 -19.37
CA ASN A 86 -12.03 -2.51 -19.83
C ASN A 86 -12.57 -3.84 -19.26
N LEU A 87 -11.80 -4.56 -18.46
CA LEU A 87 -12.28 -5.72 -17.70
C LEU A 87 -12.82 -5.25 -16.34
N ASP A 88 -13.87 -4.44 -16.33
CA ASP A 88 -14.37 -3.67 -15.18
C ASP A 88 -15.73 -4.16 -14.64
N ARG A 89 -16.24 -5.27 -15.15
CA ARG A 89 -17.58 -5.75 -14.80
C ARG A 89 -17.62 -6.34 -13.39
N VAL A 90 -18.70 -6.04 -12.67
CA VAL A 90 -19.10 -6.75 -11.45
C VAL A 90 -20.11 -7.82 -11.84
N ASN A 91 -19.97 -9.02 -11.28
CA ASN A 91 -20.97 -10.08 -11.50
C ASN A 91 -22.30 -9.68 -10.83
N PRO A 92 -23.42 -9.61 -11.58
CA PRO A 92 -24.69 -9.14 -11.04
C PRO A 92 -25.32 -10.09 -10.00
N GLU A 93 -24.96 -11.38 -10.04
CA GLU A 93 -25.46 -12.39 -9.10
C GLU A 93 -24.59 -12.51 -7.84
N ASN A 94 -23.31 -12.12 -7.95
CA ASN A 94 -22.37 -12.15 -6.84
C ASN A 94 -21.44 -10.93 -6.86
N PRO A 95 -21.72 -9.88 -6.05
CA PRO A 95 -20.95 -8.64 -6.06
C PRO A 95 -19.49 -8.79 -5.59
N CYS A 96 -19.13 -9.95 -5.02
CA CYS A 96 -17.74 -10.26 -4.69
C CYS A 96 -16.89 -10.57 -5.92
N ILE A 97 -17.49 -11.02 -7.04
CA ILE A 97 -16.77 -11.39 -8.27
C ILE A 97 -16.69 -10.18 -9.20
N VAL A 98 -15.47 -9.76 -9.53
CA VAL A 98 -15.25 -8.49 -10.21
C VAL A 98 -14.03 -8.53 -11.12
N GLY A 99 -14.08 -7.80 -12.21
CA GLY A 99 -12.96 -7.62 -13.14
C GLY A 99 -11.86 -6.74 -12.57
N PRO A 100 -10.59 -6.93 -12.98
CA PRO A 100 -9.44 -6.20 -12.45
C PRO A 100 -9.42 -4.72 -12.85
N GLY A 101 -10.13 -4.34 -13.91
CA GLY A 101 -10.17 -2.99 -14.47
C GLY A 101 -11.07 -2.01 -13.75
N ILE A 102 -11.94 -2.48 -12.85
CA ILE A 102 -12.89 -1.60 -12.16
C ILE A 102 -12.16 -0.56 -11.31
N ILE A 103 -12.62 0.69 -11.39
CA ILE A 103 -12.13 1.76 -10.50
C ILE A 103 -12.55 1.45 -9.06
N LEU A 104 -11.62 1.53 -8.12
CA LEU A 104 -11.86 1.13 -6.74
C LEU A 104 -13.03 1.91 -6.10
N ALA A 105 -13.09 3.21 -6.29
CA ALA A 105 -14.17 4.04 -5.76
C ALA A 105 -15.54 3.66 -6.34
N GLU A 106 -15.61 3.22 -7.60
CA GLU A 106 -16.85 2.74 -8.22
C GLU A 106 -17.29 1.42 -7.60
N TYR A 107 -16.34 0.49 -7.43
CA TYR A 107 -16.61 -0.78 -6.75
C TYR A 107 -17.10 -0.56 -5.32
N LYS A 108 -16.42 0.28 -4.54
CA LYS A 108 -16.82 0.61 -3.15
C LYS A 108 -18.21 1.22 -3.07
N ARG A 109 -18.55 2.16 -3.97
CA ARG A 109 -19.90 2.74 -4.05
C ARG A 109 -20.95 1.70 -4.38
N TYR A 110 -20.66 0.80 -5.32
CA TYR A 110 -21.57 -0.27 -5.71
C TYR A 110 -21.85 -1.21 -4.54
N VAL A 111 -20.84 -1.73 -3.85
CA VAL A 111 -21.04 -2.66 -2.72
C VAL A 111 -21.66 -1.95 -1.49
N ASP A 112 -21.36 -0.67 -1.25
CA ASP A 112 -22.01 0.13 -0.19
C ASP A 112 -23.53 0.28 -0.44
N SER A 113 -23.93 0.46 -1.69
CA SER A 113 -25.37 0.50 -2.06
C SER A 113 -26.10 -0.81 -1.78
N LEU A 114 -25.37 -1.93 -1.70
CA LEU A 114 -25.89 -3.25 -1.36
C LEU A 114 -25.78 -3.57 0.15
N GLY A 115 -25.30 -2.63 0.97
CA GLY A 115 -25.12 -2.80 2.41
C GLY A 115 -23.82 -3.53 2.80
N PHE A 116 -22.83 -3.56 1.91
CA PHE A 116 -21.51 -4.12 2.18
C PHE A 116 -20.43 -3.06 2.24
N PHE A 117 -19.24 -3.47 2.70
CA PHE A 117 -18.07 -2.61 2.84
C PHE A 117 -16.81 -3.34 2.36
N TYR A 118 -16.03 -2.69 1.49
CA TYR A 118 -14.69 -3.11 1.08
C TYR A 118 -13.65 -2.17 1.70
N PRO A 119 -12.88 -2.62 2.71
CA PRO A 119 -12.06 -1.74 3.54
C PRO A 119 -10.86 -1.06 2.88
N PRO A 120 -10.07 -1.69 1.96
CA PRO A 120 -8.89 -1.03 1.39
C PRO A 120 -9.22 0.34 0.80
N ASP A 121 -8.47 1.39 1.21
CA ASP A 121 -8.77 2.78 0.89
C ASP A 121 -7.52 3.61 0.54
N PRO A 122 -6.74 3.19 -0.49
CA PRO A 122 -5.59 3.97 -0.93
C PRO A 122 -6.01 5.38 -1.35
N THR A 123 -5.13 6.35 -1.16
CA THR A 123 -5.40 7.76 -1.53
C THR A 123 -5.82 7.93 -2.99
N SER A 124 -5.36 7.05 -3.87
CA SER A 124 -5.70 7.02 -5.29
C SER A 124 -7.03 6.33 -5.62
N GLU A 125 -7.92 6.05 -4.67
CA GLU A 125 -9.13 5.22 -4.89
C GLU A 125 -10.04 5.71 -6.03
N GLN A 126 -10.04 7.02 -6.33
CA GLN A 126 -10.82 7.60 -7.42
C GLN A 126 -10.29 7.27 -8.83
N SER A 127 -9.06 6.78 -8.95
CA SER A 127 -8.38 6.53 -10.23
C SER A 127 -7.66 5.18 -10.30
N CYS A 128 -7.32 4.57 -9.19
CA CYS A 128 -6.74 3.23 -9.18
C CYS A 128 -7.79 2.15 -9.47
N THR A 129 -7.33 1.01 -9.96
CA THR A 129 -8.19 -0.15 -10.24
C THR A 129 -7.97 -1.25 -9.21
N LEU A 130 -8.98 -2.11 -9.04
CA LEU A 130 -8.89 -3.23 -8.10
C LEU A 130 -7.73 -4.18 -8.45
N GLY A 131 -7.53 -4.50 -9.74
CA GLY A 131 -6.40 -5.33 -10.19
C GLY A 131 -5.04 -4.72 -9.87
N GLY A 132 -4.90 -3.39 -10.02
CA GLY A 132 -3.71 -2.66 -9.59
C GLY A 132 -3.48 -2.75 -8.08
N ASN A 133 -4.54 -2.61 -7.28
CA ASN A 133 -4.45 -2.76 -5.82
C ASN A 133 -4.04 -4.16 -5.39
N VAL A 134 -4.56 -5.21 -6.04
CA VAL A 134 -4.12 -6.59 -5.79
C VAL A 134 -2.67 -6.78 -6.18
N ALA A 135 -2.27 -6.29 -7.37
CA ALA A 135 -0.89 -6.41 -7.85
C ALA A 135 0.15 -5.72 -6.95
N CYS A 136 -0.23 -4.63 -6.27
CA CYS A 136 0.65 -3.90 -5.35
C CYS A 136 0.42 -4.26 -3.87
N ASN A 137 -0.59 -5.06 -3.54
CA ASN A 137 -1.07 -5.24 -2.17
C ASN A 137 -1.34 -3.88 -1.51
N ALA A 138 -2.07 -3.02 -2.22
CA ALA A 138 -2.30 -1.64 -1.79
C ALA A 138 -2.99 -1.55 -0.42
N SER A 139 -2.72 -0.48 0.28
CA SER A 139 -3.29 -0.18 1.60
C SER A 139 -3.63 1.30 1.70
N GLY A 140 -4.18 1.71 2.83
CA GLY A 140 -4.55 3.09 3.11
C GLY A 140 -4.77 3.30 4.61
N PRO A 141 -5.35 4.42 5.01
CA PRO A 141 -5.61 4.76 6.41
C PRO A 141 -6.37 3.71 7.21
N LEU A 142 -7.41 3.13 6.62
CA LEU A 142 -8.21 2.10 7.28
C LEU A 142 -7.46 0.76 7.45
N SER A 143 -6.33 0.59 6.77
CA SER A 143 -5.49 -0.59 6.97
C SER A 143 -4.92 -0.69 8.38
N TYR A 144 -4.99 0.39 9.16
CA TYR A 144 -4.62 0.39 10.57
C TYR A 144 -5.47 -0.60 11.38
N LEU A 145 -6.79 -0.63 11.14
CA LEU A 145 -7.71 -1.57 11.79
C LEU A 145 -7.99 -2.79 10.91
N TYR A 146 -8.19 -2.57 9.61
CA TYR A 146 -8.77 -3.57 8.71
C TYR A 146 -7.73 -4.39 7.94
N GLY A 147 -6.45 -4.00 7.92
CA GLY A 147 -5.42 -4.68 7.12
C GLY A 147 -5.39 -4.24 5.65
N PRO A 148 -4.46 -4.80 4.85
CA PRO A 148 -4.24 -4.47 3.45
C PRO A 148 -5.18 -5.22 2.50
N THR A 149 -5.07 -4.96 1.20
CA THR A 149 -5.82 -5.62 0.13
C THR A 149 -5.74 -7.15 0.20
N ARG A 150 -4.58 -7.73 0.56
CA ARG A 150 -4.35 -9.19 0.70
C ARG A 150 -5.42 -9.88 1.55
N ASP A 151 -5.84 -9.24 2.64
CA ASP A 151 -6.78 -9.81 3.60
C ASP A 151 -8.21 -9.91 3.04
N TYR A 152 -8.45 -9.30 1.88
CA TYR A 152 -9.77 -9.21 1.23
C TYR A 152 -9.84 -9.91 -0.12
N ILE A 153 -8.85 -10.73 -0.48
CA ILE A 153 -8.85 -11.49 -1.72
C ILE A 153 -9.09 -12.97 -1.42
N GLU A 154 -10.17 -13.52 -1.98
CA GLU A 154 -10.58 -14.90 -1.79
C GLU A 154 -10.26 -15.79 -2.99
N ARG A 155 -10.26 -15.22 -4.23
CA ARG A 155 -9.96 -15.98 -5.46
C ARG A 155 -9.36 -15.06 -6.51
N LEU A 156 -8.43 -15.61 -7.30
CA LEU A 156 -7.85 -14.96 -8.49
C LEU A 156 -7.85 -15.92 -9.67
N ARG A 157 -8.31 -15.42 -10.82
CA ARG A 157 -8.15 -16.06 -12.11
C ARG A 157 -6.97 -15.40 -12.83
N ILE A 158 -5.92 -16.17 -13.12
CA ILE A 158 -4.59 -15.68 -13.48
C ILE A 158 -4.11 -16.33 -14.77
N HIS A 159 -3.64 -15.54 -15.73
CA HIS A 159 -3.09 -16.01 -17.00
C HIS A 159 -1.57 -15.92 -17.02
N LEU A 160 -0.91 -17.01 -17.37
CA LEU A 160 0.54 -17.13 -17.47
C LEU A 160 1.01 -16.94 -18.93
N PRO A 161 2.25 -16.48 -19.14
CA PRO A 161 2.87 -16.39 -20.47
C PRO A 161 2.90 -17.69 -21.25
N THR A 162 2.88 -18.82 -20.57
CA THR A 162 2.83 -20.16 -21.15
C THR A 162 1.48 -20.49 -21.79
N GLY A 163 0.46 -19.65 -21.61
CA GLY A 163 -0.92 -19.88 -22.04
C GLY A 163 -1.77 -20.65 -21.01
N LEU A 164 -1.19 -21.02 -19.87
CA LEU A 164 -1.95 -21.65 -18.78
C LEU A 164 -2.72 -20.58 -18.00
N THR A 165 -3.94 -20.91 -17.65
CA THR A 165 -4.78 -20.15 -16.71
C THR A 165 -4.86 -20.93 -15.40
N LEU A 166 -4.61 -20.23 -14.30
CA LEU A 166 -4.75 -20.71 -12.93
C LEU A 166 -6.03 -20.15 -12.34
N ASP A 167 -6.78 -21.00 -11.65
CA ASP A 167 -7.94 -20.60 -10.86
C ASP A 167 -7.65 -20.90 -9.40
N LEU A 168 -7.22 -19.87 -8.65
CA LEU A 168 -6.72 -20.00 -7.30
C LEU A 168 -7.72 -19.45 -6.29
N GLU A 169 -8.10 -20.28 -5.34
CA GLU A 169 -8.98 -19.96 -4.23
C GLU A 169 -8.23 -20.02 -2.90
N ARG A 170 -8.53 -19.09 -1.99
CA ARG A 170 -7.87 -18.99 -0.69
C ARG A 170 -8.03 -20.27 0.12
N ASN A 171 -6.98 -20.65 0.83
CA ASN A 171 -6.85 -21.85 1.65
C ASN A 171 -6.92 -23.20 0.90
N ARG A 172 -6.81 -23.17 -0.43
CA ARG A 172 -6.92 -24.38 -1.25
C ARG A 172 -5.59 -25.05 -1.55
N ILE A 173 -4.53 -24.26 -1.79
CA ILE A 173 -3.21 -24.79 -2.16
C ILE A 173 -2.15 -24.24 -1.21
N ARG A 174 -1.68 -25.08 -0.30
CA ARG A 174 -0.59 -24.78 0.62
C ARG A 174 0.71 -25.44 0.17
N GLY A 175 1.82 -24.89 0.64
CA GLY A 175 3.15 -25.45 0.36
C GLY A 175 3.35 -26.81 1.04
N GLU A 176 3.74 -27.82 0.26
CA GLU A 176 4.08 -29.14 0.75
C GLU A 176 5.40 -29.59 0.11
N LYS A 177 6.34 -30.11 0.93
CA LYS A 177 7.65 -30.62 0.48
C LYS A 177 8.43 -29.63 -0.40
N GLY A 178 8.31 -28.32 -0.11
CA GLY A 178 9.02 -27.25 -0.83
C GLY A 178 8.36 -26.78 -2.12
N PHE A 179 7.15 -27.25 -2.44
CA PHE A 179 6.39 -26.84 -3.62
C PHE A 179 4.91 -26.60 -3.31
N PHE A 180 4.31 -25.66 -4.04
CA PHE A 180 2.88 -25.61 -4.26
C PHE A 180 2.55 -26.55 -5.41
N ARG A 181 1.76 -27.58 -5.16
CA ARG A 181 1.27 -28.50 -6.18
C ARG A 181 -0.10 -28.04 -6.68
N ILE A 182 -0.19 -27.67 -7.94
CA ILE A 182 -1.43 -27.31 -8.60
C ILE A 182 -1.91 -28.51 -9.41
N PRO A 183 -3.03 -29.13 -9.01
CA PRO A 183 -3.61 -30.23 -9.79
C PRO A 183 -3.92 -29.78 -11.22
N ARG A 184 -3.62 -30.61 -12.21
CA ARG A 184 -3.89 -30.31 -13.62
C ARG A 184 -5.35 -29.94 -13.91
N THR A 185 -6.28 -30.40 -13.06
CA THR A 185 -7.72 -30.10 -13.16
C THR A 185 -8.08 -28.66 -12.81
N LEU A 186 -7.16 -27.91 -12.22
CA LEU A 186 -7.29 -26.49 -11.90
C LEU A 186 -6.57 -25.59 -12.91
N LEU A 187 -6.11 -26.17 -14.02
CA LEU A 187 -5.37 -25.48 -15.08
C LEU A 187 -6.16 -25.54 -16.38
N GLU A 188 -6.15 -24.43 -17.11
CA GLU A 188 -6.79 -24.31 -18.42
C GLU A 188 -5.78 -23.79 -19.47
N PRO A 189 -5.60 -24.48 -20.63
CA PRO A 189 -6.06 -25.86 -20.87
C PRO A 189 -5.40 -26.84 -19.92
N SER A 190 -6.11 -27.94 -19.58
CA SER A 190 -5.59 -28.93 -18.64
C SER A 190 -4.36 -29.63 -19.24
N PRO A 191 -3.17 -29.52 -18.62
CA PRO A 191 -1.96 -30.19 -19.09
C PRO A 191 -1.98 -31.70 -18.76
N SER A 192 -0.95 -32.45 -19.24
CA SER A 192 -0.80 -33.87 -18.93
C SER A 192 -0.44 -34.14 -17.46
N GLU A 193 0.22 -33.19 -16.81
CA GLU A 193 0.75 -33.32 -15.45
C GLU A 193 0.36 -32.13 -14.56
N ASP A 194 0.46 -32.32 -13.24
CA ASP A 194 0.32 -31.25 -12.27
C ASP A 194 1.43 -30.21 -12.42
N PHE A 195 1.15 -28.97 -12.04
CA PHE A 195 2.11 -27.87 -12.09
C PHE A 195 2.68 -27.58 -10.70
N PHE A 196 3.98 -27.34 -10.62
CA PHE A 196 4.68 -27.14 -9.38
C PHE A 196 5.38 -25.78 -9.34
N ILE A 197 5.12 -25.00 -8.28
CA ILE A 197 5.76 -23.72 -8.01
C ILE A 197 6.59 -23.85 -6.75
N PRO A 198 7.86 -23.41 -6.70
CA PRO A 198 8.66 -23.44 -5.49
C PRO A 198 8.02 -22.61 -4.36
N VAL A 199 7.99 -23.15 -3.14
CA VAL A 199 7.58 -22.40 -1.95
C VAL A 199 8.72 -21.48 -1.52
N PRO A 200 8.47 -20.19 -1.27
CA PRO A 200 9.45 -19.30 -0.65
C PRO A 200 9.94 -19.83 0.70
N THR A 201 11.23 -19.69 0.99
CA THR A 201 11.79 -20.10 2.29
C THR A 201 12.21 -18.95 3.19
N TRP A 202 12.18 -17.70 2.68
CA TRP A 202 12.34 -16.53 3.53
C TRP A 202 11.04 -16.25 4.30
N LYS A 203 11.10 -15.37 5.29
CA LYS A 203 9.93 -14.95 6.06
C LYS A 203 9.68 -13.46 5.87
N THR A 204 8.48 -13.11 5.43
CA THR A 204 7.97 -11.76 5.49
C THR A 204 7.40 -11.52 6.89
N LEU A 205 7.74 -10.41 7.52
CA LEU A 205 7.12 -10.06 8.79
C LEU A 205 5.61 -9.82 8.57
N PRO A 206 4.75 -10.34 9.46
CA PRO A 206 3.32 -10.06 9.39
C PRO A 206 3.02 -8.57 9.35
N TRP A 207 1.99 -8.18 8.60
CA TRP A 207 1.58 -6.78 8.41
C TRP A 207 1.48 -5.96 9.70
N LYS A 208 0.96 -6.56 10.77
CA LYS A 208 0.83 -5.91 12.08
C LYS A 208 2.16 -5.53 12.73
N TYR A 209 3.27 -6.10 12.26
CA TYR A 209 4.62 -5.80 12.77
C TYR A 209 5.39 -4.88 11.84
N LEU A 210 5.17 -5.04 10.54
CA LEU A 210 5.82 -4.21 9.55
C LEU A 210 4.91 -4.07 8.35
N LYS A 211 4.39 -2.87 8.15
CA LYS A 211 3.70 -2.53 6.91
C LYS A 211 4.69 -2.64 5.76
N ASN A 212 4.46 -3.60 4.85
CA ASN A 212 5.44 -3.95 3.82
C ASN A 212 4.76 -4.42 2.54
N SER A 213 5.10 -3.82 1.41
CA SER A 213 4.73 -4.25 0.07
C SER A 213 5.96 -4.51 -0.83
N ALA A 214 7.15 -4.62 -0.23
CA ALA A 214 8.38 -4.86 -0.95
C ALA A 214 8.61 -6.36 -1.18
N GLY A 215 8.57 -6.80 -2.43
CA GLY A 215 8.86 -8.18 -2.80
C GLY A 215 7.69 -9.14 -2.66
N PHE A 216 7.94 -10.43 -2.97
CA PHE A 216 6.91 -11.45 -2.82
C PHE A 216 6.67 -11.75 -1.35
N TYR A 217 5.40 -11.91 -0.99
CA TYR A 217 5.03 -12.36 0.33
C TYR A 217 5.49 -13.79 0.59
N SER A 218 5.92 -14.07 1.82
CA SER A 218 6.29 -15.40 2.27
C SER A 218 5.99 -15.57 3.76
N ASP A 219 5.26 -16.61 4.08
CA ASP A 219 4.98 -17.05 5.43
C ASP A 219 4.87 -18.58 5.45
N SER A 220 5.12 -19.19 6.61
CA SER A 220 5.05 -20.66 6.77
C SER A 220 3.66 -21.25 6.56
N LEU A 221 2.61 -20.42 6.68
CA LEU A 221 1.21 -20.82 6.52
C LEU A 221 0.56 -20.22 5.26
N MET A 222 1.36 -19.55 4.42
CA MET A 222 0.85 -18.90 3.21
C MET A 222 0.22 -19.93 2.27
N ASP A 223 -0.78 -19.46 1.55
CA ASP A 223 -1.35 -20.19 0.44
C ASP A 223 -0.77 -19.68 -0.89
N LEU A 224 -0.94 -20.43 -1.96
CA LEU A 224 -0.40 -20.04 -3.26
C LEU A 224 -0.95 -18.69 -3.76
N LEU A 225 -2.20 -18.37 -3.42
CA LEU A 225 -2.83 -17.10 -3.75
C LEU A 225 -1.99 -15.90 -3.28
N ASP A 226 -1.40 -16.01 -2.09
CA ASP A 226 -0.60 -14.95 -1.47
C ASP A 226 0.64 -14.57 -2.27
N LEU A 227 1.17 -15.49 -3.08
CA LEU A 227 2.34 -15.22 -3.93
C LEU A 227 2.02 -14.20 -5.04
N PHE A 228 0.79 -14.20 -5.55
CA PHE A 228 0.38 -13.32 -6.65
C PHE A 228 -0.04 -11.93 -6.16
N ILE A 229 -0.51 -11.80 -4.90
CA ILE A 229 -0.89 -10.51 -4.33
C ILE A 229 0.38 -9.75 -3.93
N GLY A 230 0.57 -8.56 -4.51
CA GLY A 230 1.80 -7.77 -4.34
C GLY A 230 2.94 -8.19 -5.28
N SER A 231 2.66 -8.98 -6.33
CA SER A 231 3.66 -9.42 -7.32
C SER A 231 3.94 -8.38 -8.42
N GLU A 232 3.30 -7.25 -8.40
CA GLU A 232 3.48 -6.14 -9.34
C GLU A 232 3.36 -6.55 -10.83
N GLY A 233 2.52 -7.55 -11.12
CA GLY A 233 2.24 -8.01 -12.48
C GLY A 233 3.36 -8.82 -13.13
N ILE A 234 4.39 -9.24 -12.39
CA ILE A 234 5.50 -10.02 -12.96
C ILE A 234 5.26 -11.53 -12.95
N LEU A 235 4.27 -12.03 -12.20
CA LEU A 235 3.99 -13.47 -12.08
C LEU A 235 2.80 -13.95 -12.93
N GLY A 236 1.95 -13.04 -13.40
CA GLY A 236 0.76 -13.37 -14.19
C GLY A 236 -0.17 -12.16 -14.31
N ILE A 237 -1.22 -12.29 -15.12
CA ILE A 237 -2.21 -11.25 -15.38
C ILE A 237 -3.58 -11.70 -14.89
N PHE A 238 -4.24 -10.87 -14.09
CA PHE A 238 -5.57 -11.16 -13.55
C PHE A 238 -6.67 -10.83 -14.56
N SER A 239 -7.67 -11.71 -14.69
CA SER A 239 -8.90 -11.46 -15.45
C SER A 239 -10.13 -11.39 -14.58
N GLU A 240 -10.10 -12.02 -13.39
CA GLU A 240 -11.20 -12.04 -12.44
C GLU A 240 -10.66 -12.09 -11.01
N ILE A 241 -11.31 -11.37 -10.11
CA ILE A 241 -10.97 -11.26 -8.69
C ILE A 241 -12.24 -11.54 -7.89
N THR A 242 -12.15 -12.41 -6.89
CA THR A 242 -13.20 -12.54 -5.87
C THR A 242 -12.73 -11.91 -4.58
N THR A 243 -13.49 -10.93 -4.11
CA THR A 243 -13.20 -10.19 -2.89
C THR A 243 -14.00 -10.73 -1.71
N ARG A 244 -13.50 -10.51 -0.50
CA ARG A 244 -14.24 -10.65 0.74
C ARG A 244 -14.84 -9.30 1.13
N LEU A 245 -16.15 -9.25 1.27
CA LEU A 245 -16.87 -8.07 1.71
C LEU A 245 -17.24 -8.19 3.19
N LEU A 246 -17.19 -7.08 3.89
CA LEU A 246 -17.71 -6.95 5.25
C LEU A 246 -19.13 -6.39 5.23
N LYS A 247 -19.83 -6.47 6.36
CA LYS A 247 -21.07 -5.70 6.57
C LYS A 247 -20.76 -4.20 6.47
N LYS A 248 -21.77 -3.40 6.18
CA LYS A 248 -21.65 -1.94 6.08
C LYS A 248 -20.82 -1.39 7.25
N ARG A 249 -19.89 -0.48 6.91
CA ARG A 249 -19.04 0.15 7.91
C ARG A 249 -19.89 0.84 8.99
N ARG A 250 -19.50 0.69 10.24
CA ARG A 250 -20.10 1.39 11.36
C ARG A 250 -19.95 2.91 11.21
N PRO A 251 -20.85 3.72 11.76
CA PRO A 251 -20.64 5.14 11.87
C PRO A 251 -19.39 5.43 12.70
N PHE A 252 -18.81 6.61 12.52
CA PHE A 252 -17.57 7.00 13.20
C PHE A 252 -17.57 8.51 13.49
N PHE A 253 -16.84 8.89 14.52
CA PHE A 253 -16.45 10.26 14.78
C PHE A 253 -14.95 10.44 14.57
N SER A 254 -14.51 11.69 14.45
CA SER A 254 -13.09 12.01 14.18
C SER A 254 -12.53 12.95 15.22
N ILE A 255 -11.23 12.78 15.52
CA ILE A 255 -10.49 13.63 16.44
C ILE A 255 -9.19 14.06 15.75
N ILE A 256 -8.86 15.36 15.83
CA ILE A 256 -7.49 15.84 15.60
C ILE A 256 -6.85 16.10 16.97
N ILE A 257 -5.67 15.54 17.20
CA ILE A 257 -4.92 15.62 18.45
C ILE A 257 -3.59 16.29 18.14
N TYR A 258 -3.37 17.50 18.65
CA TYR A 258 -2.16 18.28 18.45
C TYR A 258 -1.12 17.93 19.51
N LEU A 259 0.06 17.49 19.07
CA LEU A 259 1.12 16.97 19.93
C LEU A 259 2.30 17.97 19.98
N PRO A 260 2.79 18.30 21.21
CA PRO A 260 3.74 19.40 21.40
C PRO A 260 5.15 19.12 20.87
N ASP A 261 5.61 17.89 20.95
CA ASP A 261 6.97 17.48 20.60
C ASP A 261 7.06 16.02 20.15
N ARG A 262 8.24 15.61 19.64
CA ARG A 262 8.50 14.26 19.15
C ARG A 262 8.34 13.19 20.24
N LYS A 263 8.87 13.43 21.45
CA LYS A 263 8.82 12.45 22.54
C LYS A 263 7.38 12.12 22.91
N ASN A 264 6.55 13.13 23.11
CA ASN A 264 5.14 12.95 23.43
C ASN A 264 4.36 12.31 22.27
N THR A 265 4.70 12.63 21.02
CA THR A 265 4.14 11.99 19.83
C THR A 265 4.39 10.48 19.85
N VAL A 266 5.64 10.07 20.03
CA VAL A 266 6.02 8.65 20.09
C VAL A 266 5.28 7.93 21.21
N GLN A 267 5.32 8.49 22.42
CA GLN A 267 4.68 7.90 23.60
C GLN A 267 3.16 7.74 23.41
N PHE A 268 2.49 8.76 22.88
CA PHE A 268 1.06 8.75 22.68
C PHE A 268 0.63 7.73 21.61
N VAL A 269 1.34 7.67 20.48
CA VAL A 269 1.06 6.72 19.41
C VAL A 269 1.32 5.27 19.84
N GLU A 270 2.43 5.01 20.52
CA GLU A 270 2.76 3.68 21.03
C GLU A 270 1.77 3.21 22.09
N PHE A 271 1.31 4.14 22.96
CA PHE A 271 0.24 3.84 23.92
C PHE A 271 -1.06 3.47 23.21
N LEU A 272 -1.51 4.23 22.23
CA LEU A 272 -2.73 3.93 21.44
C LEU A 272 -2.62 2.58 20.73
N ASN A 273 -1.45 2.25 20.18
CA ASN A 273 -1.22 0.95 19.56
C ASN A 273 -1.36 -0.20 20.56
N SER A 274 -0.77 -0.05 21.77
CA SER A 274 -0.87 -1.04 22.85
C SER A 274 -2.30 -1.20 23.34
N LEU A 275 -3.01 -0.09 23.51
CA LEU A 275 -4.42 -0.07 23.95
C LEU A 275 -5.34 -0.73 22.93
N ARG A 276 -5.18 -0.42 21.64
CA ARG A 276 -5.92 -1.08 20.56
C ARG A 276 -5.70 -2.60 20.58
N ASP A 277 -4.45 -3.05 20.67
CA ASP A 277 -4.13 -4.47 20.65
C ASP A 277 -4.74 -5.19 21.86
N PHE A 278 -4.73 -4.55 23.04
CA PHE A 278 -5.39 -5.05 24.23
C PHE A 278 -6.92 -5.14 24.05
N ASN A 279 -7.56 -4.07 23.61
CA ASN A 279 -9.02 -4.00 23.44
C ASN A 279 -9.55 -4.94 22.36
N LEU A 280 -8.75 -5.25 21.35
CA LEU A 280 -9.09 -6.22 20.30
C LEU A 280 -8.73 -7.66 20.65
N GLY A 281 -8.18 -7.92 21.85
CA GLY A 281 -7.75 -9.26 22.27
C GLY A 281 -6.65 -9.84 21.39
N ILE A 282 -5.84 -8.98 20.77
CA ILE A 282 -4.69 -9.39 19.95
C ILE A 282 -3.60 -9.86 20.91
N SER A 283 -3.69 -11.15 21.32
CA SER A 283 -2.71 -11.76 22.22
C SER A 283 -1.41 -12.00 21.47
N GLY A 284 -0.37 -11.38 21.94
CA GLY A 284 1.01 -11.65 21.63
C GLY A 284 1.85 -10.62 22.34
N ASN A 285 2.74 -11.03 23.23
CA ASN A 285 3.79 -10.18 23.82
C ASN A 285 4.73 -9.67 22.71
N PHE A 286 4.18 -8.90 21.75
CA PHE A 286 4.92 -8.28 20.65
C PHE A 286 5.80 -7.14 21.14
N TRP A 287 5.43 -6.59 22.27
CA TRP A 287 6.20 -5.64 23.04
C TRP A 287 7.25 -6.38 23.87
N GLY A 288 7.62 -7.64 23.45
CA GLY A 288 8.55 -8.54 24.13
C GLY A 288 9.82 -7.86 24.60
N ASN A 289 10.27 -8.24 25.77
CA ASN A 289 11.58 -8.14 26.43
C ASN A 289 12.68 -7.35 25.68
N TYR A 290 12.43 -6.07 25.38
CA TYR A 290 13.47 -5.13 25.06
C TYR A 290 13.89 -4.43 26.35
N SER A 291 15.11 -4.72 26.77
CA SER A 291 15.82 -4.03 27.85
C SER A 291 16.38 -2.68 27.39
N ASP A 292 15.62 -1.87 26.65
CA ASP A 292 16.08 -0.54 26.30
C ASP A 292 15.74 0.45 27.41
N THR A 293 16.77 0.84 28.13
CA THR A 293 16.78 1.77 29.27
C THR A 293 16.22 3.17 28.97
N GLU A 294 15.96 3.54 27.73
CA GLU A 294 15.38 4.84 27.36
C GLU A 294 13.85 4.89 27.46
N LEU A 295 13.15 3.78 27.34
CA LEU A 295 11.69 3.67 27.52
C LEU A 295 11.31 3.20 28.94
N ALA A 296 12.28 2.75 29.73
CA ALA A 296 12.06 2.26 31.09
C ALA A 296 11.54 3.33 32.08
N ASN A 297 11.59 4.60 31.71
CA ASN A 297 11.06 5.70 32.54
C ASN A 297 9.59 6.02 32.28
N PHE A 298 8.93 5.36 31.34
CA PHE A 298 7.49 5.42 31.15
C PHE A 298 6.88 4.06 31.49
N GLN A 299 6.55 3.87 32.76
CA GLN A 299 5.81 2.70 33.22
C GLN A 299 4.38 2.79 32.73
N PHE A 300 4.10 2.25 31.51
CA PHE A 300 2.75 2.00 31.02
C PHE A 300 1.93 1.09 31.94
N SER A 301 2.58 0.34 32.84
CA SER A 301 1.93 -0.51 33.84
C SER A 301 1.01 0.24 34.82
N GLU A 302 1.07 1.56 34.87
CA GLU A 302 0.23 2.38 35.77
C GLU A 302 -0.87 3.19 35.05
N LEU A 303 -0.90 3.27 33.69
CA LEU A 303 -2.10 3.58 32.96
C LEU A 303 -2.93 2.29 32.92
N GLU A 304 -3.71 2.05 33.95
CA GLU A 304 -4.71 0.98 33.94
C GLU A 304 -5.52 1.13 32.65
N HIS A 305 -5.56 0.09 31.80
CA HIS A 305 -6.46 0.02 30.64
C HIS A 305 -7.93 0.05 31.10
N SER A 306 -8.18 0.04 32.42
CA SER A 306 -9.48 0.10 33.04
C SER A 306 -10.21 1.39 32.67
N GLY A 307 -11.35 1.22 31.99
CA GLY A 307 -12.19 2.33 31.54
C GLY A 307 -11.77 3.00 30.24
N LEU A 308 -10.91 2.36 29.40
CA LEU A 308 -10.55 2.76 28.04
C LEU A 308 -10.84 1.67 27.00
N ASP A 309 -11.71 0.75 27.30
CA ASP A 309 -12.08 -0.41 26.47
C ASP A 309 -12.76 -0.06 25.14
N LEU A 310 -13.31 1.15 25.01
CA LEU A 310 -13.89 1.66 23.77
C LEU A 310 -12.92 2.51 22.94
N VAL A 311 -11.69 2.73 23.38
CA VAL A 311 -10.68 3.45 22.60
C VAL A 311 -10.01 2.49 21.61
N THR A 312 -10.60 2.37 20.41
CA THR A 312 -10.14 1.47 19.34
C THR A 312 -10.15 2.19 17.99
N PRO A 313 -9.16 3.05 17.71
CA PRO A 313 -9.16 3.82 16.48
C PRO A 313 -9.13 2.92 15.23
N SER A 314 -9.96 3.25 14.24
CA SER A 314 -9.98 2.59 12.94
C SER A 314 -8.97 3.18 11.95
N CYS A 315 -8.51 4.41 12.21
CA CYS A 315 -7.55 5.14 11.41
C CYS A 315 -6.69 6.00 12.33
N MET A 316 -5.38 6.09 12.06
CA MET A 316 -4.45 6.97 12.79
C MET A 316 -3.43 7.54 11.81
N GLU A 317 -3.60 8.81 11.46
CA GLU A 317 -2.81 9.53 10.46
C GLU A 317 -2.02 10.68 11.09
N TRP A 318 -0.88 11.01 10.52
CA TRP A 318 0.01 12.05 10.97
C TRP A 318 0.09 13.24 10.00
N PHE A 319 0.08 14.43 10.55
CA PHE A 319 0.43 15.69 9.88
C PHE A 319 1.57 16.35 10.63
N GLY A 320 2.79 16.27 10.08
CA GLY A 320 3.92 16.99 10.65
C GLY A 320 3.76 18.51 10.52
N ARG A 321 4.40 19.28 11.39
CA ARG A 321 4.40 20.77 11.35
C ARG A 321 4.69 21.30 9.94
N SER A 322 5.57 20.64 9.19
CA SER A 322 5.93 21.03 7.82
C SER A 322 4.73 21.09 6.86
N THR A 323 3.63 20.36 7.12
CA THR A 323 2.43 20.40 6.29
C THR A 323 1.52 21.58 6.57
N ALA A 324 1.79 22.39 7.61
CA ALA A 324 0.95 23.54 7.97
C ALA A 324 0.71 24.49 6.80
N GLY A 325 1.74 24.73 5.96
CA GLY A 325 1.63 25.58 4.77
C GLY A 325 0.66 25.08 3.70
N LEU A 326 0.32 23.79 3.71
CA LEU A 326 -0.62 23.16 2.78
C LEU A 326 -2.07 23.24 3.28
N LEU A 327 -2.30 23.61 4.54
CA LEU A 327 -3.61 23.66 5.16
C LEU A 327 -4.29 25.04 4.97
N PRO A 328 -5.63 25.12 5.07
CA PRO A 328 -6.36 26.38 5.14
C PRO A 328 -5.84 27.25 6.30
N GLU A 329 -5.96 28.56 6.18
CA GLU A 329 -5.42 29.52 7.14
C GLU A 329 -5.89 29.29 8.58
N SER A 330 -7.15 28.92 8.75
CA SER A 330 -7.76 28.58 10.05
C SER A 330 -7.06 27.40 10.77
N GLN A 331 -6.48 26.45 10.03
CA GLN A 331 -5.80 25.28 10.57
C GLN A 331 -4.28 25.47 10.60
N ARG A 332 -3.74 26.29 9.70
CA ARG A 332 -2.29 26.59 9.59
C ARG A 332 -1.73 27.15 10.88
N GLY A 333 -2.39 28.17 11.44
CA GLY A 333 -1.95 28.82 12.68
C GLY A 333 -1.91 27.86 13.88
N TYR A 334 -2.83 26.90 13.92
CA TYR A 334 -2.87 25.87 14.95
C TYR A 334 -1.71 24.88 14.80
N LEU A 335 -1.60 24.21 13.67
CA LEU A 335 -0.56 23.19 13.46
C LEU A 335 0.86 23.74 13.60
N SER A 336 1.09 25.00 13.22
CA SER A 336 2.42 25.64 13.34
C SER A 336 2.94 25.73 14.76
N ARG A 337 2.07 25.69 15.77
CA ARG A 337 2.43 25.77 17.21
C ARG A 337 2.89 24.43 17.79
N PHE A 338 2.57 23.31 17.12
CA PHE A 338 2.82 21.95 17.58
C PHE A 338 3.90 21.25 16.76
N TYR A 339 4.39 20.14 17.22
CA TYR A 339 5.28 19.26 16.44
C TYR A 339 4.52 18.62 15.28
N GLY A 340 3.27 18.30 15.51
CA GLY A 340 2.34 17.81 14.50
C GLY A 340 0.97 17.48 15.08
N ALA A 341 0.14 16.85 14.28
CA ALA A 341 -1.20 16.44 14.67
C ALA A 341 -1.52 15.01 14.23
N LEU A 342 -2.22 14.26 15.08
CA LEU A 342 -2.86 13.01 14.74
C LEU A 342 -4.28 13.28 14.28
N PHE A 343 -4.67 12.69 13.15
CA PHE A 343 -6.06 12.51 12.77
C PHE A 343 -6.47 11.07 13.10
N VAL A 344 -7.53 10.92 13.88
CA VAL A 344 -8.02 9.63 14.34
C VAL A 344 -9.48 9.48 13.95
N GLU A 345 -9.90 8.28 13.52
CA GLU A 345 -11.30 7.90 13.40
C GLU A 345 -11.62 6.81 14.41
N GLN A 346 -12.75 6.96 15.08
CA GLN A 346 -13.27 6.01 16.06
C GLN A 346 -14.66 5.57 15.64
N GLU A 347 -14.83 4.27 15.40
CA GLU A 347 -16.13 3.68 15.06
C GLU A 347 -16.96 3.39 16.31
N TYR A 348 -18.30 3.38 16.14
CA TYR A 348 -19.26 3.10 17.20
C TYR A 348 -20.51 2.40 16.64
N ASP A 349 -21.25 1.70 17.50
CA ASP A 349 -22.47 0.99 17.11
C ASP A 349 -23.72 1.87 17.22
N ASP A 350 -23.80 2.68 18.28
CA ASP A 350 -24.92 3.58 18.56
C ASP A 350 -24.47 4.88 19.25
N THR A 351 -25.42 5.78 19.51
CA THR A 351 -25.13 7.09 20.12
C THR A 351 -24.62 6.99 21.55
N GLU A 352 -25.07 6.01 22.33
CA GLU A 352 -24.63 5.80 23.71
C GLU A 352 -23.14 5.39 23.72
N GLN A 353 -22.77 4.43 22.90
CA GLN A 353 -21.37 4.00 22.72
C GLN A 353 -20.50 5.15 22.19
N MET A 354 -21.02 5.98 21.25
CA MET A 354 -20.30 7.17 20.77
C MET A 354 -19.94 8.12 21.91
N MET A 355 -20.94 8.45 22.77
CA MET A 355 -20.74 9.39 23.88
C MET A 355 -19.75 8.83 24.91
N GLU A 356 -19.87 7.55 25.27
CA GLU A 356 -18.96 6.90 26.21
C GLU A 356 -17.54 6.82 25.62
N SER A 357 -17.40 6.42 24.37
CA SER A 357 -16.11 6.39 23.68
C SER A 357 -15.46 7.79 23.64
N ALA A 358 -16.22 8.83 23.30
CA ALA A 358 -15.73 10.22 23.31
C ALA A 358 -15.30 10.66 24.71
N SER A 359 -16.04 10.26 25.76
CA SER A 359 -15.68 10.49 27.16
C SER A 359 -14.37 9.78 27.53
N GLN A 360 -14.20 8.52 27.11
CA GLN A 360 -12.94 7.76 27.33
C GLN A 360 -11.75 8.43 26.65
N TRP A 361 -11.90 8.93 25.41
CA TRP A 361 -10.89 9.74 24.74
C TRP A 361 -10.53 11.01 25.53
N GLY A 362 -11.52 11.71 26.09
CA GLY A 362 -11.31 12.87 26.94
C GLY A 362 -10.47 12.55 28.19
N ARG A 363 -10.85 11.48 28.91
CA ARG A 363 -10.09 11.01 30.10
C ARG A 363 -8.67 10.62 29.76
N LEU A 364 -8.46 9.94 28.63
CA LEU A 364 -7.12 9.57 28.16
C LEU A 364 -6.23 10.80 27.95
N ILE A 365 -6.73 11.81 27.22
CA ILE A 365 -5.99 13.02 26.88
C ILE A 365 -5.69 13.85 28.15
N GLU A 366 -6.67 13.99 29.04
CA GLU A 366 -6.49 14.67 30.31
C GLU A 366 -5.42 13.97 31.18
N THR A 367 -5.50 12.64 31.30
CA THR A 367 -4.53 11.86 32.06
C THR A 367 -3.12 12.00 31.48
N PHE A 368 -3.00 12.02 30.15
CA PHE A 368 -1.72 12.21 29.49
C PHE A 368 -1.13 13.61 29.76
N ASN A 369 -1.96 14.65 29.72
CA ASN A 369 -1.56 16.02 30.05
C ASN A 369 -1.12 16.15 31.51
N LEU A 370 -1.86 15.56 32.46
CA LEU A 370 -1.53 15.61 33.89
C LEU A 370 -0.22 14.90 34.23
N ARG A 371 0.09 13.80 33.56
CA ARG A 371 1.35 13.04 33.79
C ARG A 371 2.58 13.70 33.20
N ASN A 372 2.41 14.47 32.14
CA ASN A 372 3.49 15.21 31.49
C ASN A 372 3.59 16.65 32.01
N VAL A 373 3.47 16.84 33.32
CA VAL A 373 3.68 18.16 33.98
C VAL A 373 5.07 18.68 33.66
N GLY A 374 5.16 19.80 32.96
CA GLY A 374 6.42 20.39 32.46
C GLY A 374 6.49 20.46 30.93
N LEU A 375 5.46 20.01 30.20
CA LEU A 375 5.30 20.34 28.80
C LEU A 375 5.29 21.86 28.61
N ALA A 376 6.02 22.32 27.60
CA ALA A 376 5.93 23.71 27.17
C ALA A 376 4.52 24.08 26.71
N GLN A 377 3.73 23.05 26.31
CA GLN A 377 2.37 23.19 25.79
C GLN A 377 1.60 21.86 26.00
N PRO A 378 0.33 21.91 26.49
CA PRO A 378 -0.50 20.71 26.61
C PRO A 378 -0.93 20.17 25.23
N ILE A 379 -1.36 18.91 25.21
CA ILE A 379 -2.09 18.33 24.07
C ILE A 379 -3.42 19.08 23.93
N GLU A 380 -3.70 19.55 22.72
CA GLU A 380 -4.99 20.16 22.36
C GLU A 380 -5.74 19.25 21.37
N THR A 381 -7.07 19.33 21.33
CA THR A 381 -7.89 18.49 20.47
C THR A 381 -8.99 19.27 19.76
N LEU A 382 -9.35 18.77 18.58
CA LEU A 382 -10.54 19.15 17.83
C LEU A 382 -11.37 17.89 17.58
N VAL A 383 -12.58 17.84 18.13
CA VAL A 383 -13.47 16.67 18.03
C VAL A 383 -14.64 16.97 17.10
N ALA A 384 -14.91 16.05 16.19
CA ALA A 384 -16.03 16.09 15.26
C ALA A 384 -16.95 14.90 15.54
N LEU A 385 -18.03 15.12 16.29
CA LEU A 385 -18.97 14.06 16.69
C LEU A 385 -20.06 13.78 15.65
N ASP A 386 -20.31 14.70 14.74
CA ASP A 386 -21.28 14.48 13.66
C ASP A 386 -20.61 14.10 12.34
N SER A 387 -21.39 13.47 11.46
CA SER A 387 -20.90 12.95 10.19
C SER A 387 -20.48 14.04 9.18
N GLN A 388 -20.96 15.26 9.31
CA GLN A 388 -20.60 16.38 8.44
C GLN A 388 -19.22 16.94 8.84
N GLN A 389 -19.03 17.18 10.14
CA GLN A 389 -17.75 17.62 10.68
C GLN A 389 -16.66 16.58 10.45
N SER A 390 -16.96 15.29 10.70
CA SER A 390 -16.03 14.19 10.45
C SER A 390 -15.60 14.11 8.97
N ARG A 391 -16.55 14.29 8.03
CA ARG A 391 -16.22 14.39 6.61
C ARG A 391 -15.33 15.60 6.30
N SER A 392 -15.56 16.74 6.93
CA SER A 392 -14.72 17.93 6.75
C SER A 392 -13.29 17.70 7.20
N LEU A 393 -13.07 17.03 8.34
CA LEU A 393 -11.74 16.66 8.82
C LEU A 393 -11.08 15.61 7.91
N ARG A 394 -11.81 14.65 7.40
CA ARG A 394 -11.32 13.68 6.43
C ARG A 394 -10.89 14.35 5.12
N ASN A 395 -11.69 15.27 4.60
CA ASN A 395 -11.36 16.04 3.40
C ASN A 395 -10.09 16.89 3.60
N LEU A 396 -9.92 17.49 4.80
CA LEU A 396 -8.69 18.21 5.14
C LEU A 396 -7.46 17.32 5.01
N ARG A 397 -7.54 16.10 5.55
CA ARG A 397 -6.48 15.10 5.42
C ARG A 397 -6.20 14.74 3.95
N GLN A 398 -7.23 14.45 3.17
CA GLN A 398 -7.10 14.06 1.77
C GLN A 398 -6.54 15.18 0.88
N SER A 399 -6.75 16.44 1.24
CA SER A 399 -6.25 17.59 0.48
C SER A 399 -4.73 17.79 0.55
N ILE A 400 -4.04 17.22 1.56
CA ILE A 400 -2.59 17.42 1.73
C ILE A 400 -1.77 16.88 0.56
N PRO A 401 -1.93 15.62 0.09
CA PRO A 401 -1.20 15.12 -1.07
C PRO A 401 -1.50 15.91 -2.36
N GLU A 402 -2.74 16.35 -2.56
CA GLU A 402 -3.14 17.15 -3.73
C GLU A 402 -2.43 18.50 -3.73
N LYS A 403 -2.52 19.25 -2.63
CA LYS A 403 -1.84 20.54 -2.49
C LYS A 403 -0.32 20.42 -2.54
N LEU A 404 0.24 19.33 -2.04
CA LEU A 404 1.66 19.05 -2.20
C LEU A 404 2.03 18.94 -3.67
N ASN A 405 1.24 18.23 -4.47
CA ASN A 405 1.49 18.06 -5.90
C ASN A 405 1.35 19.38 -6.69
N GLU A 406 0.44 20.28 -6.26
CA GLU A 406 0.30 21.64 -6.83
C GLU A 406 1.55 22.51 -6.61
N ASN A 407 2.31 22.24 -5.54
CA ASN A 407 3.53 22.98 -5.18
C ASN A 407 4.81 22.44 -5.84
N ILE A 408 4.72 21.40 -6.68
CA ILE A 408 5.89 20.87 -7.39
C ILE A 408 6.37 21.90 -8.40
N HIS A 409 7.64 22.30 -8.30
CA HIS A 409 8.24 23.27 -9.23
C HIS A 409 8.25 22.71 -10.66
N PRO A 410 7.87 23.50 -11.69
CA PRO A 410 7.91 23.06 -13.09
C PRO A 410 9.30 22.56 -13.50
N GLY A 411 9.35 21.39 -14.15
CA GLY A 411 10.60 20.73 -14.57
C GLY A 411 11.24 19.82 -13.56
N PHE A 412 10.72 19.75 -12.33
CA PHE A 412 11.20 18.84 -11.29
C PHE A 412 10.13 17.82 -10.88
N SER A 413 10.56 16.80 -10.12
CA SER A 413 9.66 15.80 -9.55
C SER A 413 9.77 15.81 -8.03
N LYS A 414 8.65 15.55 -7.38
CA LYS A 414 8.63 15.23 -5.96
C LYS A 414 9.47 13.97 -5.68
N ILE A 415 10.34 14.02 -4.68
CA ILE A 415 11.12 12.88 -4.23
C ILE A 415 10.56 12.44 -2.88
N GLY A 416 9.91 11.27 -2.87
CA GLY A 416 9.16 10.79 -1.71
C GLY A 416 9.67 9.48 -1.14
N SER A 417 9.58 9.34 0.19
CA SER A 417 9.79 8.08 0.89
C SER A 417 8.47 7.31 1.04
N ASP A 418 8.62 6.02 1.32
CA ASP A 418 7.53 5.08 1.62
C ASP A 418 8.04 4.11 2.72
N PHE A 419 8.57 4.70 3.80
CA PHE A 419 9.29 3.96 4.83
C PHE A 419 8.38 3.55 5.98
N SER A 420 8.51 2.29 6.38
CA SER A 420 7.94 1.81 7.63
C SER A 420 9.01 1.17 8.50
N LEU A 421 8.83 1.26 9.80
CA LEU A 421 9.69 0.62 10.79
C LEU A 421 8.89 -0.35 11.68
N PRO A 422 9.55 -1.38 12.24
CA PRO A 422 8.93 -2.25 13.22
C PRO A 422 8.40 -1.46 14.44
N PRO A 423 7.48 -2.05 15.23
CA PRO A 423 7.00 -1.47 16.47
C PRO A 423 8.15 -0.99 17.38
N ARG A 424 7.92 0.08 18.14
CA ARG A 424 8.90 0.75 19.02
C ARG A 424 10.08 1.43 18.31
N LYS A 425 10.06 1.51 16.98
CA LYS A 425 11.07 2.27 16.22
C LYS A 425 10.53 3.55 15.59
N LEU A 426 9.29 3.96 15.94
CA LEU A 426 8.72 5.22 15.46
C LEU A 426 9.60 6.43 15.81
N GLY A 427 10.17 6.44 17.03
CA GLY A 427 11.07 7.51 17.46
C GLY A 427 12.29 7.67 16.56
N HIS A 428 12.89 6.57 16.10
CA HIS A 428 14.01 6.59 15.15
C HIS A 428 13.60 7.13 13.77
N LEU A 429 12.39 6.79 13.30
CA LEU A 429 11.88 7.30 12.01
C LEU A 429 11.69 8.82 12.06
N LEU A 430 11.03 9.31 13.10
CA LEU A 430 10.82 10.76 13.29
C LEU A 430 12.14 11.52 13.50
N GLU A 431 13.07 10.95 14.29
CA GLU A 431 14.39 11.54 14.49
C GLU A 431 15.20 11.63 13.19
N MET A 432 15.19 10.57 12.38
CA MET A 432 15.83 10.56 11.07
C MET A 432 15.27 11.67 10.18
N TYR A 433 13.94 11.82 10.14
CA TYR A 433 13.30 12.87 9.36
C TYR A 433 13.63 14.28 9.87
N ASP A 434 13.60 14.51 11.19
CA ASP A 434 13.96 15.80 11.79
C ASP A 434 15.41 16.20 11.48
N ARG A 435 16.32 15.23 11.39
CA ARG A 435 17.75 15.47 11.18
C ARG A 435 18.13 15.62 9.70
N GLU A 436 17.53 14.83 8.81
CA GLU A 436 18.03 14.67 7.44
C GLU A 436 17.23 15.44 6.40
N LEU A 437 15.96 15.77 6.69
CA LEU A 437 15.12 16.44 5.72
C LEU A 437 15.37 17.97 5.68
N PRO A 438 15.43 18.57 4.48
CA PRO A 438 15.52 20.03 4.34
C PRO A 438 14.26 20.72 4.88
N VAL A 439 14.43 21.64 5.83
CA VAL A 439 13.33 22.26 6.60
C VAL A 439 12.28 22.96 5.74
N ASN A 440 12.70 23.65 4.66
CA ASN A 440 11.81 24.53 3.90
C ASN A 440 11.18 23.88 2.67
N SER A 441 11.62 22.70 2.27
CA SER A 441 11.17 22.01 1.06
C SER A 441 10.71 20.58 1.30
N SER A 442 10.53 20.17 2.56
CA SER A 442 10.09 18.83 2.91
C SER A 442 8.80 18.82 3.72
N TYR A 443 8.01 17.76 3.51
CA TYR A 443 6.70 17.58 4.11
C TYR A 443 6.56 16.14 4.60
N VAL A 444 6.17 15.96 5.87
CA VAL A 444 6.01 14.65 6.51
C VAL A 444 4.56 14.43 6.92
N PHE A 445 3.96 13.37 6.40
CA PHE A 445 2.60 12.95 6.77
C PHE A 445 2.43 11.44 6.51
N GLY A 446 1.34 10.84 6.98
CA GLY A 446 1.02 9.43 6.64
C GLY A 446 0.52 8.61 7.82
N HIS A 447 0.66 7.31 7.71
CA HIS A 447 0.02 6.27 8.52
C HIS A 447 0.82 5.96 9.79
N ILE A 448 0.91 6.93 10.70
CA ILE A 448 1.78 6.83 11.89
C ILE A 448 1.42 5.64 12.78
N GLY A 449 0.13 5.24 12.82
CA GLY A 449 -0.32 4.07 13.56
C GLY A 449 0.34 2.76 13.11
N ASN A 450 0.79 2.69 11.85
CA ASN A 450 1.55 1.57 11.32
C ASN A 450 3.07 1.83 11.28
N ASN A 451 3.58 2.83 11.99
CA ASN A 451 4.97 3.29 11.91
C ASN A 451 5.43 3.57 10.47
N HIS A 452 4.53 4.07 9.64
CA HIS A 452 4.72 4.36 8.23
C HIS A 452 4.43 5.84 7.97
N LEU A 453 5.44 6.57 7.52
CA LEU A 453 5.34 7.98 7.19
C LEU A 453 5.98 8.27 5.84
N HIS A 454 5.31 9.13 5.07
CA HIS A 454 5.83 9.70 3.84
C HIS A 454 6.58 10.99 4.15
N ALA A 455 7.87 11.02 3.82
CA ALA A 455 8.62 12.25 3.70
C ALA A 455 8.69 12.62 2.21
N ASN A 456 8.35 13.86 1.87
CA ASN A 456 8.35 14.34 0.49
C ASN A 456 9.24 15.58 0.41
N ILE A 457 10.23 15.58 -0.48
CA ILE A 457 11.09 16.73 -0.79
C ILE A 457 10.66 17.30 -2.14
N LEU A 458 10.48 18.63 -2.20
CA LEU A 458 10.15 19.38 -3.41
C LEU A 458 11.35 20.23 -3.83
N PRO A 459 12.26 19.71 -4.69
CA PRO A 459 13.42 20.46 -5.15
C PRO A 459 13.00 21.60 -6.08
N GLN A 460 13.70 22.74 -5.99
CA GLN A 460 13.49 23.94 -6.80
C GLN A 460 14.51 24.07 -7.93
N ASN A 461 15.60 23.31 -7.87
CA ASN A 461 16.68 23.30 -8.86
C ASN A 461 17.38 21.92 -8.88
N SER A 462 18.27 21.72 -9.86
CA SER A 462 18.97 20.45 -10.07
C SER A 462 19.91 20.06 -8.92
N VAL A 463 20.50 21.01 -8.24
CA VAL A 463 21.37 20.74 -7.08
C VAL A 463 20.55 20.20 -5.91
N GLU A 464 19.41 20.84 -5.61
CA GLU A 464 18.48 20.35 -4.59
C GLU A 464 17.91 18.97 -4.94
N GLN A 465 17.64 18.72 -6.23
CA GLN A 465 17.16 17.42 -6.68
C GLN A 465 18.20 16.32 -6.46
N GLU A 466 19.48 16.56 -6.79
CA GLU A 466 20.56 15.61 -6.55
C GLU A 466 20.75 15.34 -5.05
N THR A 467 20.81 16.40 -4.24
CA THR A 467 20.87 16.29 -2.78
C THR A 467 19.68 15.51 -2.21
N ALA A 468 18.47 15.72 -2.73
CA ALA A 468 17.29 14.99 -2.28
C ALA A 468 17.37 13.49 -2.60
N TYR A 469 17.92 13.10 -3.75
CA TYR A 469 18.17 11.68 -4.07
C TYR A 469 19.21 11.07 -3.15
N GLU A 470 20.30 11.78 -2.83
CA GLU A 470 21.31 11.32 -1.88
C GLU A 470 20.73 11.15 -0.48
N THR A 471 19.97 12.15 -0.01
CA THR A 471 19.26 12.09 1.28
C THR A 471 18.33 10.88 1.36
N MET A 472 17.49 10.64 0.32
CA MET A 472 16.61 9.48 0.28
C MET A 472 17.38 8.15 0.27
N THR A 473 18.51 8.09 -0.45
CA THR A 473 19.35 6.88 -0.49
C THR A 473 19.94 6.58 0.88
N HIS A 474 20.46 7.59 1.57
CA HIS A 474 21.00 7.46 2.93
C HIS A 474 19.92 7.02 3.93
N MET A 475 18.74 7.65 3.88
CA MET A 475 17.62 7.26 4.73
C MET A 475 17.14 5.83 4.44
N MET A 476 17.11 5.38 3.16
CA MET A 476 16.79 3.98 2.82
C MET A 476 17.76 3.00 3.49
N GLU A 477 19.07 3.26 3.43
CA GLU A 477 20.08 2.42 4.06
C GLU A 477 19.90 2.36 5.59
N HIS A 478 19.55 3.47 6.20
CA HIS A 478 19.25 3.52 7.64
C HIS A 478 17.99 2.74 8.02
N VAL A 479 16.92 2.87 7.23
CA VAL A 479 15.68 2.09 7.41
C VAL A 479 15.94 0.59 7.32
N ILE A 480 16.75 0.15 6.36
CA ILE A 480 17.17 -1.25 6.20
C ILE A 480 17.95 -1.71 7.45
N PHE A 481 18.92 -0.93 7.90
CA PHE A 481 19.69 -1.22 9.11
C PHE A 481 18.80 -1.38 10.35
N LEU A 482 17.74 -0.60 10.44
CA LEU A 482 16.75 -0.71 11.51
C LEU A 482 15.75 -1.89 11.33
N GLY A 483 15.86 -2.68 10.25
CA GLY A 483 14.95 -3.79 9.96
C GLY A 483 13.59 -3.34 9.42
N GLY A 484 13.51 -2.14 8.87
CA GLY A 484 12.32 -1.59 8.25
C GLY A 484 12.14 -1.96 6.79
N SER A 485 11.05 -1.44 6.18
CA SER A 485 10.76 -1.56 4.76
C SER A 485 10.98 -0.22 4.03
N ILE A 486 11.58 -0.29 2.86
CA ILE A 486 11.72 0.85 1.93
C ILE A 486 10.48 1.08 1.06
N SER A 487 9.52 0.16 1.14
CA SER A 487 8.24 0.28 0.48
C SER A 487 7.14 -0.33 1.33
N ALA A 488 6.44 0.52 2.06
CA ALA A 488 5.37 0.12 2.95
C ALA A 488 4.07 -0.22 2.16
N GLU A 489 3.78 0.53 1.08
CA GLU A 489 2.53 0.36 0.32
C GLU A 489 2.66 0.58 -1.20
N HIS A 490 3.69 1.29 -1.69
CA HIS A 490 3.77 1.67 -3.11
C HIS A 490 4.32 0.57 -4.03
N GLY A 491 4.86 -0.51 -3.49
CA GLY A 491 5.63 -1.51 -4.23
C GLY A 491 7.06 -1.03 -4.55
N ILE A 492 7.79 -1.85 -5.26
CA ILE A 492 9.19 -1.60 -5.66
C ILE A 492 9.27 -1.02 -7.06
N GLY A 493 8.50 -1.56 -7.99
CA GLY A 493 8.51 -1.15 -9.38
C GLY A 493 9.87 -1.26 -10.04
N LYS A 494 10.13 -0.32 -10.96
CA LYS A 494 11.43 -0.19 -11.66
C LYS A 494 12.37 0.79 -10.95
N ILE A 495 11.81 1.78 -10.25
CA ILE A 495 12.59 2.86 -9.62
C ILE A 495 13.36 2.35 -8.41
N LYS A 496 12.73 1.51 -7.56
CA LYS A 496 13.33 1.03 -6.32
C LYS A 496 14.02 -0.34 -6.47
N SER A 497 13.96 -1.04 -7.62
CA SER A 497 14.47 -2.41 -7.80
C SER A 497 15.93 -2.55 -7.36
N ARG A 498 16.82 -1.66 -7.80
CA ARG A 498 18.24 -1.67 -7.42
C ARG A 498 18.50 -1.48 -5.92
N TYR A 499 17.61 -0.76 -5.22
CA TYR A 499 17.71 -0.59 -3.77
C TYR A 499 17.15 -1.82 -3.06
N PHE A 500 16.02 -2.36 -3.55
CA PHE A 500 15.42 -3.59 -3.02
C PHE A 500 16.41 -4.76 -3.06
N GLU A 501 17.15 -4.94 -4.15
CA GLU A 501 18.18 -5.99 -4.27
C GLU A 501 19.29 -5.89 -3.21
N LYS A 502 19.53 -4.70 -2.66
CA LYS A 502 20.46 -4.51 -1.53
C LYS A 502 19.82 -4.84 -0.18
N THR A 503 18.49 -4.89 -0.09
CA THR A 503 17.76 -5.15 1.19
C THR A 503 17.61 -6.63 1.49
N VAL A 504 17.67 -7.47 0.48
CA VAL A 504 17.46 -8.91 0.59
C VAL A 504 18.75 -9.67 0.31
N ASP A 505 18.91 -10.82 0.96
CA ASP A 505 20.06 -11.66 0.72
C ASP A 505 20.04 -12.32 -0.67
N LYS A 506 21.23 -12.72 -1.15
CA LYS A 506 21.39 -13.32 -2.49
C LYS A 506 20.58 -14.60 -2.70
N ASN A 507 20.31 -15.36 -1.64
CA ASN A 507 19.55 -16.60 -1.73
C ASN A 507 18.07 -16.29 -1.93
N THR A 508 17.54 -15.31 -1.21
CA THR A 508 16.17 -14.80 -1.41
C THR A 508 15.94 -14.30 -2.82
N LEU A 509 16.86 -13.47 -3.37
CA LEU A 509 16.76 -13.01 -4.76
C LEU A 509 16.77 -14.17 -5.77
N LYS A 510 17.64 -15.18 -5.56
CA LYS A 510 17.67 -16.39 -6.42
C LYS A 510 16.35 -17.16 -6.36
N GLN A 511 15.76 -17.29 -5.19
CA GLN A 511 14.48 -17.97 -5.05
C GLN A 511 13.35 -17.17 -5.72
N MET A 512 13.30 -15.85 -5.55
CA MET A 512 12.33 -14.99 -6.23
C MET A 512 12.45 -15.11 -7.75
N MET A 513 13.66 -15.07 -8.28
CA MET A 513 13.91 -15.27 -9.71
C MET A 513 13.51 -16.68 -10.17
N ARG A 514 13.77 -17.73 -9.38
CA ARG A 514 13.33 -19.09 -9.69
C ARG A 514 11.81 -19.20 -9.78
N ILE A 515 11.07 -18.58 -8.85
CA ILE A 515 9.60 -18.51 -8.89
C ILE A 515 9.15 -17.79 -10.16
N LYS A 516 9.72 -16.61 -10.45
CA LYS A 516 9.43 -15.83 -11.65
C LYS A 516 9.61 -16.68 -12.91
N LEU A 517 10.76 -17.35 -13.07
CA LEU A 517 11.07 -18.16 -14.25
C LEU A 517 10.28 -19.48 -14.33
N THR A 518 9.71 -19.96 -13.23
CA THR A 518 8.76 -21.08 -13.25
C THR A 518 7.44 -20.66 -13.92
N LEU A 519 6.98 -19.44 -13.66
CA LEU A 519 5.71 -18.90 -14.17
C LEU A 519 5.85 -18.19 -15.53
N ASP A 520 7.01 -17.58 -15.76
CA ASP A 520 7.36 -16.84 -16.98
C ASP A 520 8.77 -17.25 -17.47
N PRO A 521 8.92 -18.41 -18.13
CA PRO A 521 10.23 -19.02 -18.43
C PRO A 521 11.15 -18.17 -19.29
N ILE A 522 10.61 -17.27 -20.09
CA ILE A 522 11.40 -16.39 -20.98
C ILE A 522 11.37 -14.92 -20.52
N ASN A 523 10.83 -14.68 -19.34
CA ASN A 523 10.83 -13.39 -18.68
C ASN A 523 10.27 -12.25 -19.57
N ILE A 524 9.01 -12.39 -20.03
CA ILE A 524 8.36 -11.34 -20.83
C ILE A 524 7.56 -10.34 -19.99
N LEU A 525 6.97 -10.74 -18.85
CA LEU A 525 6.08 -9.90 -18.06
C LEU A 525 6.83 -8.86 -17.23
N ASN A 526 6.42 -7.61 -17.39
CA ASN A 526 6.83 -6.45 -16.57
C ASN A 526 8.33 -6.44 -16.25
N ARG A 527 9.19 -6.62 -17.27
CA ARG A 527 10.66 -6.66 -17.09
C ARG A 527 11.17 -5.48 -16.27
N HIS A 528 12.21 -5.73 -15.47
CA HIS A 528 12.85 -4.76 -14.59
C HIS A 528 11.96 -4.23 -13.45
N THR A 529 10.76 -4.75 -13.30
CA THR A 529 9.91 -4.48 -12.13
C THR A 529 10.30 -5.46 -11.03
N LEU A 530 10.56 -4.96 -9.83
CA LEU A 530 10.92 -5.70 -8.62
C LEU A 530 12.28 -6.44 -8.73
N LEU A 531 12.48 -7.18 -9.78
CA LEU A 531 13.72 -7.95 -10.08
C LEU A 531 14.38 -7.36 -11.33
N SER A 532 15.64 -6.92 -11.21
CA SER A 532 16.39 -6.29 -12.31
C SER A 532 17.10 -7.32 -13.22
#